data_a5d2606f1a7f6f5f157cb9a7a8328083
#
_entry.id   a5d2606f1a7f6f5f157cb9a7a8328083
#
_cell.length_a   1.000
_cell.length_b   1.000
_cell.length_c   1.000
_cell.angle_alpha   90.00
_cell.angle_beta   90.00
_cell.angle_gamma   90.00
#
_symmetry.space_group_name_H-M   'P 1'
#
loop_
_entity.id
_entity.type
_entity.pdbx_description
1 polymer ?
#
loop_
_entity_poly.entity_id
_entity_poly.type
_entity_poly.pdbx_seq_one_letter_code
_entity_poly.pdbx_strand_id
1 'polypeptide(L)'
;MGRFKYLVDSPASMESFRAKYHIPQGVGLQYYPLDHVLTDREVGEVVIPMIAFIEGGMTLPMGRITRDYLLNHRLCPHQCAVNMFRVLGYVDALNDQMNLGLTWHDVAHLYECHSLAKGYYLKYQSDEVRLISCPPKSNKGLKDDCLVVSREWHDGLHCPVRVRTPGGVP
;
A
#
# COMPACT_ATOMS: atom_id res chain seq x y z
N MET A 1 -1.00 -20.20 7.44
CA MET A 1 -0.16 -19.38 8.36
C MET A 1 0.66 -18.43 7.49
N GLY A 2 0.62 -17.13 7.78
CA GLY A 2 1.26 -16.13 6.98
C GLY A 2 2.79 -16.24 6.98
N ARG A 3 3.41 -15.99 5.84
CA ARG A 3 4.87 -16.06 5.64
C ARG A 3 5.64 -15.09 6.54
N PHE A 4 5.05 -13.94 6.87
CA PHE A 4 5.70 -12.85 7.60
C PHE A 4 5.19 -12.68 9.03
N LYS A 5 4.31 -13.57 9.51
CA LYS A 5 3.74 -13.49 10.85
C LYS A 5 4.80 -13.36 11.94
N TYR A 6 5.92 -14.07 11.79
CA TYR A 6 7.02 -14.05 12.75
C TYR A 6 7.64 -12.67 12.99
N LEU A 7 7.45 -11.75 12.05
CA LEU A 7 7.94 -10.36 12.17
C LEU A 7 7.08 -9.50 13.12
N VAL A 8 5.89 -9.97 13.48
CA VAL A 8 4.89 -9.19 14.21
C VAL A 8 4.08 -10.04 15.20
N ASP A 9 4.58 -11.21 15.57
CA ASP A 9 3.88 -12.19 16.42
C ASP A 9 3.94 -11.91 17.92
N SER A 10 4.74 -10.94 18.32
CA SER A 10 4.88 -10.48 19.71
C SER A 10 4.99 -8.96 19.77
N PRO A 11 4.74 -8.35 20.94
CA PRO A 11 4.96 -6.90 21.11
C PRO A 11 6.39 -6.46 20.74
N ALA A 12 7.40 -7.26 21.10
CA ALA A 12 8.79 -6.98 20.80
C ALA A 12 9.10 -7.05 19.29
N SER A 13 8.58 -8.07 18.59
CA SER A 13 8.76 -8.19 17.14
C SER A 13 8.00 -7.08 16.39
N MET A 14 6.82 -6.69 16.87
CA MET A 14 6.07 -5.57 16.30
C MET A 14 6.83 -4.25 16.43
N GLU A 15 7.47 -3.99 17.58
CA GLU A 15 8.32 -2.79 17.75
C GLU A 15 9.57 -2.84 16.87
N SER A 16 10.17 -4.01 16.69
CA SER A 16 11.28 -4.21 15.77
C SER A 16 10.87 -3.94 14.31
N PHE A 17 9.68 -4.40 13.93
CA PHE A 17 9.09 -4.12 12.62
C PHE A 17 8.85 -2.63 12.43
N ARG A 18 8.24 -1.98 13.42
CA ARG A 18 8.01 -0.53 13.43
C ARG A 18 9.30 0.25 13.22
N ALA A 19 10.33 -0.06 14.00
CA ALA A 19 11.63 0.59 13.90
C ALA A 19 12.29 0.37 12.53
N LYS A 20 12.25 -0.86 12.02
CA LYS A 20 12.85 -1.22 10.72
C LYS A 20 12.23 -0.46 9.54
N TYR A 21 10.92 -0.25 9.57
CA TYR A 21 10.18 0.42 8.50
C TYR A 21 9.84 1.87 8.82
N HIS A 22 10.45 2.44 9.86
CA HIS A 22 10.30 3.84 10.29
C HIS A 22 8.84 4.26 10.50
N ILE A 23 8.02 3.36 11.02
CA ILE A 23 6.60 3.63 11.27
C ILE A 23 6.47 4.44 12.57
N PRO A 24 5.84 5.64 12.55
CA PRO A 24 5.71 6.48 13.73
C PRO A 24 4.97 5.80 14.89
N GLN A 25 5.29 6.18 16.13
CA GLN A 25 4.64 5.64 17.32
C GLN A 25 3.15 5.96 17.42
N GLY A 26 2.71 7.09 16.83
CA GLY A 26 1.29 7.46 16.74
C GLY A 26 0.44 6.56 15.86
N VAL A 27 1.07 5.74 15.00
CA VAL A 27 0.38 4.80 14.12
C VAL A 27 0.07 3.51 14.89
N GLY A 28 -1.20 3.13 14.96
CA GLY A 28 -1.61 1.84 15.52
C GLY A 28 -1.33 0.70 14.53
N LEU A 29 -0.74 -0.40 14.99
CA LEU A 29 -0.48 -1.59 14.20
C LEU A 29 -1.05 -2.82 14.90
N GLN A 30 -1.78 -3.64 14.15
CA GLN A 30 -2.28 -4.94 14.61
C GLN A 30 -2.14 -5.95 13.50
N TYR A 31 -1.57 -7.11 13.79
CA TYR A 31 -1.52 -8.21 12.82
C TYR A 31 -2.92 -8.76 12.56
N TYR A 32 -3.22 -8.97 11.31
CA TYR A 32 -4.52 -9.48 10.86
C TYR A 32 -4.33 -10.69 9.94
N PRO A 33 -4.66 -11.91 10.41
CA PRO A 33 -4.63 -13.08 9.56
C PRO A 33 -5.76 -13.02 8.55
N LEU A 34 -5.49 -13.42 7.33
CA LEU A 34 -6.40 -13.28 6.19
C LEU A 34 -7.71 -14.05 6.30
N ASP A 35 -7.75 -15.06 7.16
CA ASP A 35 -8.93 -15.90 7.39
C ASP A 35 -10.09 -15.15 8.10
N HIS A 36 -9.80 -13.97 8.63
CA HIS A 36 -10.83 -13.11 9.22
C HIS A 36 -11.35 -12.16 8.15
N VAL A 37 -12.63 -12.29 7.85
CA VAL A 37 -13.33 -11.48 6.86
C VAL A 37 -13.14 -10.00 7.17
N LEU A 38 -12.76 -9.24 6.16
CA LEU A 38 -12.49 -7.81 6.21
C LEU A 38 -13.72 -6.93 6.58
N THR A 39 -14.75 -7.51 7.19
CA THR A 39 -16.05 -6.89 7.42
C THR A 39 -16.15 -6.05 8.69
N ASP A 40 -15.32 -6.30 9.69
CA ASP A 40 -15.46 -5.69 11.01
C ASP A 40 -14.36 -4.65 11.27
N ARG A 41 -14.34 -3.58 10.46
CA ARG A 41 -13.37 -2.50 10.66
C ARG A 41 -14.03 -1.27 11.23
N GLU A 42 -13.30 -0.63 12.13
CA GLU A 42 -13.67 0.67 12.63
C GLU A 42 -13.36 1.77 11.61
N VAL A 43 -14.09 2.87 11.73
CA VAL A 43 -13.85 4.05 10.90
C VAL A 43 -12.43 4.57 11.18
N GLY A 44 -11.65 4.79 10.12
CA GLY A 44 -10.27 5.25 10.24
C GLY A 44 -9.21 4.14 10.25
N GLU A 45 -9.63 2.88 10.14
CA GLU A 45 -8.70 1.76 9.96
C GLU A 45 -8.49 1.43 8.48
N VAL A 46 -7.28 1.01 8.16
CA VAL A 46 -6.94 0.50 6.81
C VAL A 46 -6.17 -0.81 6.94
N VAL A 47 -6.38 -1.72 5.99
CA VAL A 47 -5.60 -2.96 5.92
C VAL A 47 -4.51 -2.80 4.87
N ILE A 48 -3.28 -3.05 5.30
CA ILE A 48 -2.09 -2.94 4.47
C ILE A 48 -1.38 -4.29 4.48
N PRO A 49 -1.10 -4.87 3.30
CA PRO A 49 -0.28 -6.08 3.23
C PRO A 49 1.12 -5.81 3.78
N MET A 50 1.65 -6.71 4.59
CA MET A 50 3.02 -6.56 5.12
C MET A 50 4.06 -6.47 4.01
N ILE A 51 3.84 -7.15 2.90
CA ILE A 51 4.73 -7.12 1.74
C ILE A 51 4.85 -5.72 1.12
N ALA A 52 3.85 -4.84 1.31
CA ALA A 52 3.92 -3.46 0.86
C ALA A 52 5.06 -2.69 1.55
N PHE A 53 5.32 -2.98 2.83
CA PHE A 53 6.47 -2.44 3.56
C PHE A 53 7.76 -3.17 3.20
N ILE A 54 7.73 -4.51 3.20
CA ILE A 54 8.92 -5.36 3.10
C ILE A 54 9.56 -5.26 1.71
N GLU A 55 8.76 -5.27 0.67
CA GLU A 55 9.22 -5.27 -0.72
C GLU A 55 8.74 -4.05 -1.52
N GLY A 56 7.63 -3.44 -1.10
CA GLY A 56 7.01 -2.32 -1.79
C GLY A 56 7.62 -0.96 -1.48
N GLY A 57 8.37 -0.85 -0.38
CA GLY A 57 8.93 0.43 0.07
C GLY A 57 7.88 1.41 0.59
N MET A 58 6.72 0.91 1.01
CA MET A 58 5.66 1.73 1.56
C MET A 58 6.10 2.39 2.88
N THR A 59 5.72 3.64 3.06
CA THR A 59 5.96 4.43 4.27
C THR A 59 4.66 4.82 4.96
N LEU A 60 4.74 5.14 6.25
CA LEU A 60 3.65 5.76 7.00
C LEU A 60 4.19 6.99 7.75
N PRO A 61 3.48 8.12 7.75
CA PRO A 61 2.24 8.37 6.98
C PRO A 61 2.44 8.12 5.48
N MET A 62 1.36 7.73 4.82
CA MET A 62 1.38 7.44 3.39
C MET A 62 1.75 8.71 2.59
N GLY A 63 2.68 8.59 1.65
CA GLY A 63 3.07 9.68 0.78
C GLY A 63 1.87 10.27 0.02
N ARG A 64 1.94 11.54 -0.29
CA ARG A 64 0.83 12.30 -0.91
C ARG A 64 0.39 11.69 -2.24
N ILE A 65 1.34 11.36 -3.11
CA ILE A 65 1.03 10.81 -4.44
C ILE A 65 0.42 9.42 -4.32
N THR A 66 0.98 8.58 -3.44
CA THR A 66 0.44 7.24 -3.16
C THR A 66 -1.00 7.34 -2.66
N ARG A 67 -1.27 8.19 -1.68
CA ARG A 67 -2.59 8.42 -1.13
C ARG A 67 -3.58 8.91 -2.19
N ASP A 68 -3.22 9.96 -2.90
CA ASP A 68 -4.10 10.59 -3.89
C ASP A 68 -4.39 9.64 -5.07
N TYR A 69 -3.40 8.86 -5.49
CA TYR A 69 -3.59 7.81 -6.50
C TYR A 69 -4.61 6.77 -6.05
N LEU A 70 -4.43 6.21 -4.85
CA LEU A 70 -5.35 5.19 -4.31
C LEU A 70 -6.77 5.74 -4.14
N LEU A 71 -6.92 6.96 -3.64
CA LEU A 71 -8.22 7.63 -3.50
C LEU A 71 -8.92 7.82 -4.83
N ASN A 72 -8.24 8.36 -5.83
CA ASN A 72 -8.83 8.66 -7.14
C ASN A 72 -9.19 7.38 -7.92
N HIS A 73 -8.44 6.31 -7.72
CA HIS A 73 -8.76 5.00 -8.31
C HIS A 73 -9.69 4.14 -7.43
N ARG A 74 -10.08 4.64 -6.25
CA ARG A 74 -10.93 3.92 -5.27
C ARG A 74 -10.34 2.56 -4.89
N LEU A 75 -9.05 2.53 -4.65
CA LEU A 75 -8.31 1.33 -4.28
C LEU A 75 -7.97 1.32 -2.80
N CYS A 76 -8.12 0.15 -2.18
CA CYS A 76 -7.57 -0.12 -0.86
C CYS A 76 -6.15 -0.69 -0.99
N PRO A 77 -5.23 -0.38 -0.06
CA PRO A 77 -3.87 -0.93 -0.10
C PRO A 77 -3.80 -2.44 -0.23
N HIS A 78 -4.69 -3.20 0.44
CA HIS A 78 -4.72 -4.66 0.34
C HIS A 78 -5.14 -5.20 -1.04
N GLN A 79 -5.67 -4.35 -1.91
CA GLN A 79 -6.01 -4.70 -3.29
C GLN A 79 -4.87 -4.44 -4.27
N CYS A 80 -3.80 -3.79 -3.83
CA CYS A 80 -2.71 -3.33 -4.68
C CYS A 80 -1.54 -4.31 -4.68
N ALA A 81 -0.97 -4.53 -5.84
CA ALA A 81 0.26 -5.31 -6.01
C ALA A 81 1.49 -4.54 -5.50
N VAL A 82 2.55 -5.26 -5.20
CA VAL A 82 3.81 -4.68 -4.69
C VAL A 82 4.41 -3.65 -5.65
N ASN A 83 4.30 -3.89 -6.96
CA ASN A 83 4.83 -2.95 -7.95
C ASN A 83 4.14 -1.58 -7.89
N MET A 84 2.85 -1.53 -7.52
CA MET A 84 2.14 -0.27 -7.36
C MET A 84 2.76 0.56 -6.24
N PHE A 85 3.05 -0.03 -5.09
CA PHE A 85 3.70 0.67 -3.98
C PHE A 85 5.12 1.12 -4.34
N ARG A 86 5.87 0.32 -5.10
CA ARG A 86 7.21 0.69 -5.57
C ARG A 86 7.19 1.89 -6.49
N VAL A 87 6.28 1.91 -7.47
CA VAL A 87 6.16 3.05 -8.39
C VAL A 87 5.72 4.29 -7.64
N LEU A 88 4.63 4.21 -6.89
CA LEU A 88 4.07 5.34 -6.16
C LEU A 88 5.04 5.86 -5.10
N GLY A 89 5.64 4.99 -4.30
CA GLY A 89 6.62 5.37 -3.29
C GLY A 89 7.90 5.98 -3.87
N TYR A 90 8.35 5.50 -5.03
CA TYR A 90 9.49 6.08 -5.74
C TYR A 90 9.18 7.51 -6.22
N VAL A 91 7.98 7.72 -6.76
CA VAL A 91 7.57 9.07 -7.21
C VAL A 91 7.38 10.02 -6.02
N ASP A 92 6.81 9.54 -4.91
CA ASP A 92 6.75 10.31 -3.65
C ASP A 92 8.16 10.74 -3.20
N ALA A 93 9.11 9.80 -3.15
CA ALA A 93 10.47 10.08 -2.74
C ALA A 93 11.19 11.07 -3.67
N LEU A 94 11.05 10.91 -4.99
CA LEU A 94 11.60 11.85 -5.96
C LEU A 94 11.01 13.24 -5.78
N ASN A 95 9.69 13.31 -5.58
CA ASN A 95 9.00 14.58 -5.42
C ASN A 95 9.47 15.32 -4.18
N ASP A 96 9.66 14.59 -3.07
CA ASP A 96 10.15 15.17 -1.81
C ASP A 96 11.62 15.62 -1.91
N GLN A 97 12.47 14.83 -2.56
CA GLN A 97 13.90 15.12 -2.67
C GLN A 97 14.21 16.26 -3.66
N MET A 98 13.47 16.33 -4.75
CA MET A 98 13.77 17.22 -5.87
C MET A 98 12.76 18.35 -6.04
N ASN A 99 11.70 18.38 -5.24
CA ASN A 99 10.61 19.37 -5.31
C ASN A 99 10.03 19.55 -6.73
N LEU A 100 9.71 18.43 -7.38
CA LEU A 100 9.29 18.40 -8.79
C LEU A 100 7.84 18.84 -9.00
N GLY A 101 7.04 18.92 -7.94
CA GLY A 101 5.62 19.25 -8.02
C GLY A 101 4.77 18.17 -8.72
N LEU A 102 5.26 16.92 -8.76
CA LEU A 102 4.54 15.80 -9.35
C LEU A 102 3.25 15.48 -8.59
N THR A 103 2.29 14.96 -9.31
CA THR A 103 0.98 14.57 -8.82
C THR A 103 0.65 13.13 -9.22
N TRP A 104 -0.44 12.59 -8.68
CA TRP A 104 -0.92 11.27 -9.10
C TRP A 104 -1.31 11.21 -10.59
N HIS A 105 -1.67 12.33 -11.21
CA HIS A 105 -1.95 12.43 -12.65
C HIS A 105 -0.72 12.10 -13.50
N ASP A 106 0.47 12.51 -13.05
CA ASP A 106 1.72 12.21 -13.75
C ASP A 106 1.98 10.70 -13.75
N VAL A 107 1.71 10.04 -12.63
CA VAL A 107 1.78 8.57 -12.56
C VAL A 107 0.75 7.93 -13.49
N ALA A 108 -0.51 8.40 -13.46
CA ALA A 108 -1.57 7.87 -14.29
C ALA A 108 -1.33 8.10 -15.80
N HIS A 109 -0.52 9.11 -16.15
CA HIS A 109 -0.11 9.34 -17.53
C HIS A 109 0.96 8.36 -18.02
N LEU A 110 1.83 7.89 -17.11
CA LEU A 110 2.93 6.98 -17.46
C LEU A 110 2.56 5.49 -17.29
N TYR A 111 1.62 5.20 -16.38
CA TYR A 111 1.21 3.86 -16.02
C TYR A 111 -0.29 3.69 -16.10
N GLU A 112 -0.71 2.54 -16.61
CA GLU A 112 -2.10 2.10 -16.57
C GLU A 112 -2.33 1.19 -15.35
N CYS A 113 -3.48 1.39 -14.68
CA CYS A 113 -3.92 0.52 -13.62
C CYS A 113 -4.70 -0.67 -14.20
N HIS A 114 -4.14 -1.85 -14.07
CA HIS A 114 -4.76 -3.09 -14.54
C HIS A 114 -5.24 -3.94 -13.36
N SER A 115 -6.36 -4.66 -13.56
CA SER A 115 -6.84 -5.64 -12.60
C SER A 115 -6.43 -7.06 -13.02
N LEU A 116 -6.03 -7.84 -12.03
CA LEU A 116 -5.90 -9.28 -12.11
C LEU A 116 -6.81 -9.94 -11.09
N ALA A 117 -7.04 -11.25 -11.20
CA ALA A 117 -7.85 -12.01 -10.25
C ALA A 117 -7.46 -11.82 -8.77
N LYS A 118 -6.22 -11.42 -8.49
CA LYS A 118 -5.67 -11.22 -7.15
C LYS A 118 -5.42 -9.77 -6.73
N GLY A 119 -5.79 -8.79 -7.56
CA GLY A 119 -5.59 -7.38 -7.21
C GLY A 119 -5.27 -6.47 -8.39
N TYR A 120 -4.86 -5.25 -8.09
CA TYR A 120 -4.52 -4.23 -9.07
C TYR A 120 -3.01 -4.03 -9.14
N TYR A 121 -2.49 -3.76 -10.34
CA TYR A 121 -1.09 -3.48 -10.57
C TYR A 121 -0.90 -2.38 -11.60
N LEU A 122 0.27 -1.76 -11.61
CA LEU A 122 0.65 -0.76 -12.58
C LEU A 122 1.41 -1.41 -13.73
N LYS A 123 1.01 -1.05 -14.95
CA LYS A 123 1.71 -1.40 -16.17
C LYS A 123 2.13 -0.11 -16.87
N TYR A 124 3.40 0.02 -17.25
CA TYR A 124 3.86 1.17 -18.02
C TYR A 124 3.21 1.18 -19.41
N GLN A 125 2.90 2.37 -19.90
CA GLN A 125 2.26 2.55 -21.21
C GLN A 125 3.25 2.41 -22.37
N SER A 126 4.55 2.71 -22.14
CA SER A 126 5.60 2.63 -23.13
C SER A 126 6.88 2.07 -22.52
N ASP A 127 7.59 1.22 -23.28
CA ASP A 127 8.88 0.66 -22.87
C ASP A 127 9.97 1.72 -22.66
N GLU A 128 9.80 2.90 -23.24
CA GLU A 128 10.75 4.01 -23.16
C GLU A 128 10.68 4.78 -21.85
N VAL A 129 9.56 4.65 -21.10
CA VAL A 129 9.32 5.43 -19.88
C VAL A 129 9.11 4.51 -18.69
N ARG A 130 10.18 3.85 -18.26
CA ARG A 130 10.17 3.03 -17.04
C ARG A 130 10.80 3.80 -15.89
N LEU A 131 10.01 4.14 -14.88
CA LEU A 131 10.55 4.68 -13.64
C LEU A 131 11.27 3.60 -12.80
N ILE A 132 10.90 2.33 -13.00
CA ILE A 132 11.49 1.19 -12.28
C ILE A 132 11.82 0.08 -13.27
N SER A 133 13.08 -0.33 -13.31
CA SER A 133 13.61 -1.32 -14.27
C SER A 133 13.24 -2.77 -13.97
N CYS A 134 12.88 -3.11 -12.74
CA CYS A 134 12.55 -4.47 -12.32
C CYS A 134 11.32 -4.51 -11.42
N PRO A 135 10.10 -4.50 -12.00
CA PRO A 135 8.92 -4.75 -11.18
C PRO A 135 8.95 -6.18 -10.63
N PRO A 136 8.49 -6.39 -9.39
CA PRO A 136 8.40 -7.75 -8.83
C PRO A 136 7.52 -8.62 -9.72
N LYS A 137 8.03 -9.77 -10.11
CA LYS A 137 7.38 -10.70 -11.07
C LYS A 137 6.18 -11.46 -10.50
N SER A 138 5.88 -11.33 -9.20
CA SER A 138 4.89 -12.18 -8.56
C SER A 138 4.17 -11.47 -7.42
N ASN A 139 2.83 -11.56 -7.44
CA ASN A 139 1.96 -11.17 -6.34
C ASN A 139 1.73 -12.33 -5.35
N LYS A 140 2.59 -13.36 -5.35
CA LYS A 140 2.50 -14.48 -4.41
C LYS A 140 2.71 -13.97 -2.99
N GLY A 141 1.78 -14.28 -2.11
CA GLY A 141 1.83 -13.89 -0.70
C GLY A 141 1.30 -12.48 -0.40
N LEU A 142 0.77 -11.75 -1.38
CA LEU A 142 0.23 -10.40 -1.16
C LEU A 142 -0.87 -10.36 -0.10
N LYS A 143 -1.62 -11.45 0.05
CA LYS A 143 -2.78 -11.52 0.95
C LYS A 143 -2.54 -12.33 2.21
N ASP A 144 -1.38 -12.96 2.36
CA ASP A 144 -1.18 -13.93 3.45
C ASP A 144 -0.93 -13.26 4.80
N ASP A 145 -0.38 -12.05 4.80
CA ASP A 145 -0.06 -11.29 5.99
C ASP A 145 -0.43 -9.83 5.82
N CYS A 146 -1.35 -9.36 6.66
CA CYS A 146 -1.78 -7.98 6.67
C CYS A 146 -1.65 -7.35 8.05
N LEU A 147 -1.49 -6.03 8.07
CA LEU A 147 -1.62 -5.21 9.26
C LEU A 147 -2.88 -4.37 9.16
N VAL A 148 -3.66 -4.32 10.23
CA VAL A 148 -4.64 -3.26 10.44
C VAL A 148 -3.87 -2.06 10.97
N VAL A 149 -3.96 -0.97 10.25
CA VAL A 149 -3.30 0.29 10.55
C VAL A 149 -4.36 1.32 10.95
N SER A 150 -4.14 1.97 12.06
CA SER A 150 -5.09 2.92 12.66
C SER A 150 -4.43 4.19 13.15
N ARG A 151 -5.22 5.15 13.61
CA ARG A 151 -4.79 6.45 14.16
C ARG A 151 -4.07 7.31 13.12
N GLU A 152 -2.82 7.69 13.36
CA GLU A 152 -2.07 8.70 12.60
C GLU A 152 -1.38 8.15 11.35
N TRP A 153 -2.00 7.21 10.66
CA TRP A 153 -1.43 6.63 9.44
C TRP A 153 -1.56 7.53 8.19
N HIS A 154 -2.35 8.57 8.30
CA HIS A 154 -2.57 9.55 7.24
C HIS A 154 -2.54 10.96 7.84
N ASP A 155 -1.82 11.88 7.39
CA ASP A 155 -1.60 13.26 7.89
C ASP A 155 -2.89 14.09 8.15
N GLY A 156 -3.80 13.56 8.98
CA GLY A 156 -5.10 14.18 9.28
C GLY A 156 -6.11 14.16 8.14
N LEU A 157 -5.81 13.48 7.05
CA LEU A 157 -6.68 13.40 5.88
C LEU A 157 -7.52 12.12 5.93
N HIS A 158 -8.83 12.29 5.93
CA HIS A 158 -9.73 11.17 5.78
C HIS A 158 -9.46 10.44 4.46
N CYS A 159 -9.10 9.17 4.54
CA CYS A 159 -9.06 8.28 3.40
C CYS A 159 -10.29 7.36 3.47
N PRO A 160 -11.44 7.75 2.90
CA PRO A 160 -12.59 6.87 2.83
C PRO A 160 -12.35 5.84 1.72
N VAL A 161 -11.44 4.92 1.96
CA VAL A 161 -11.22 3.86 1.00
C VAL A 161 -12.30 2.83 1.21
N ARG A 162 -13.41 2.96 0.48
CA ARG A 162 -14.42 1.93 0.40
C ARG A 162 -13.87 0.77 -0.40
N VAL A 163 -13.90 -0.42 0.21
CA VAL A 163 -13.56 -1.66 -0.48
C VAL A 163 -14.43 -1.78 -1.75
N ARG A 164 -13.83 -1.83 -2.91
CA ARG A 164 -14.50 -2.31 -4.11
C ARG A 164 -14.71 -3.80 -3.94
N THR A 165 -15.93 -4.22 -3.68
CA THR A 165 -16.30 -5.63 -3.79
C THR A 165 -16.19 -6.03 -5.26
N PRO A 166 -15.47 -7.11 -5.60
CA PRO A 166 -15.48 -7.65 -6.95
C PRO A 166 -16.94 -7.97 -7.33
N GLY A 167 -17.47 -7.32 -8.38
CA GLY A 167 -18.83 -7.53 -8.86
C GLY A 167 -19.93 -6.71 -8.19
N GLY A 168 -19.62 -5.83 -7.26
CA GLY A 168 -20.56 -4.90 -6.67
C GLY A 168 -20.82 -3.69 -7.56
N VAL A 169 -22.05 -3.52 -8.02
CA VAL A 169 -22.57 -2.29 -8.61
C VAL A 169 -22.44 -1.16 -7.58
N PRO A 170 -22.14 0.09 -7.98
CA PRO A 170 -21.92 1.21 -7.09
C PRO A 170 -23.11 1.53 -6.21
#